data_7bcdd18b016d30cb9e6fe215bbb1cca4
#
_entry.id   7bcdd18b016d30cb9e6fe215bbb1cca4
#
_cell.length_a   1.000
_cell.length_b   1.000
_cell.length_c   1.000
_cell.angle_alpha   90.00
_cell.angle_beta   90.00
_cell.angle_gamma   90.00
#
_symmetry.space_group_name_H-M   'P 1'
#
loop_
_entity.id
_entity.type
_entity.pdbx_description
1 polymer ?
#
loop_
_entity_poly.entity_id
_entity_poly.type
_entity_poly.pdbx_seq_one_letter_code
_entity_poly.pdbx_strand_id
1 'polypeptide(L)'
;MYIWEHDNWPALRWDDEKLSRVLARVSREQGRLLGKMEGLGFPLRSEAHLQTLTEDVVKSSEIEGAKLDSAQVRSSIARRLGMDVGGVVAADREVEGVVEMMLDATGNYAQTLDAERLFGWHAALFPTGRSGMRKIIVGDWRDDKEGPMRVVSGAIGKERVHYEAPPAKRMPDEVEKFLAWFSAPGDLDPLLIAGLAHLWFVTIHPFEDGNGRIARAIADMALARAEQTQQRFYSLSAQIRRERDEYYTVL
;
A
#
# COMPACT_ATOMS: atom_id res chain seq x y z
N MET A 1 2.92 -16.36 19.69
CA MET A 1 1.58 -15.77 19.73
C MET A 1 1.61 -14.55 18.83
N TYR A 2 0.82 -14.54 17.77
CA TYR A 2 0.75 -13.44 16.82
C TYR A 2 -0.33 -12.42 17.23
N ILE A 3 -0.28 -11.21 16.69
CA ILE A 3 -1.20 -10.13 17.08
C ILE A 3 -2.68 -10.51 16.87
N TRP A 4 -3.00 -11.26 15.83
CA TRP A 4 -4.36 -11.70 15.51
C TRP A 4 -4.87 -12.84 16.40
N GLU A 5 -4.01 -13.45 17.23
CA GLU A 5 -4.37 -14.51 18.20
C GLU A 5 -4.80 -13.93 19.55
N HIS A 6 -4.65 -12.63 19.77
CA HIS A 6 -5.10 -12.01 21.00
C HIS A 6 -6.62 -11.88 21.05
N ASP A 7 -7.22 -12.06 22.22
CA ASP A 7 -8.67 -12.01 22.44
C ASP A 7 -9.30 -10.66 22.06
N ASN A 8 -8.51 -9.59 22.11
CA ASN A 8 -8.96 -8.26 21.75
C ASN A 8 -8.75 -7.88 20.26
N TRP A 9 -8.24 -8.80 19.43
CA TRP A 9 -8.14 -8.55 18.00
C TRP A 9 -9.51 -8.33 17.37
N PRO A 10 -9.72 -7.33 16.50
CA PRO A 10 -8.75 -6.36 15.97
C PRO A 10 -8.69 -5.02 16.72
N ALA A 11 -9.13 -4.95 17.97
CA ALA A 11 -9.11 -3.72 18.78
C ALA A 11 -7.66 -3.33 19.14
N LEU A 12 -6.94 -2.79 18.17
CA LEU A 12 -5.58 -2.30 18.33
C LEU A 12 -5.53 -1.18 19.37
N ARG A 13 -4.47 -1.16 20.17
CA ARG A 13 -4.23 -0.16 21.23
C ARG A 13 -2.89 0.51 21.00
N TRP A 14 -2.82 1.78 21.32
CA TRP A 14 -1.63 2.59 21.23
C TRP A 14 -1.51 3.52 22.44
N ASP A 15 -0.34 4.12 22.60
CA ASP A 15 -0.04 5.09 23.65
C ASP A 15 -0.28 6.50 23.09
N ASP A 16 -1.45 7.07 23.40
CA ASP A 16 -1.86 8.39 22.92
C ASP A 16 -0.87 9.50 23.33
N GLU A 17 -0.29 9.41 24.53
CA GLU A 17 0.65 10.44 25.00
C GLU A 17 1.94 10.44 24.20
N LYS A 18 2.47 9.25 23.87
CA LYS A 18 3.66 9.13 23.02
C LYS A 18 3.39 9.53 21.59
N LEU A 19 2.23 9.16 21.03
CA LEU A 19 1.91 9.42 19.64
C LEU A 19 1.50 10.86 19.37
N SER A 20 0.76 11.52 20.28
CA SER A 20 0.21 12.86 20.06
C SER A 20 1.26 13.88 19.62
N ARG A 21 2.45 13.88 20.23
CA ARG A 21 3.54 14.80 19.86
C ARG A 21 4.11 14.50 18.48
N VAL A 22 4.21 13.22 18.12
CA VAL A 22 4.73 12.80 16.82
C VAL A 22 3.72 13.14 15.72
N LEU A 23 2.45 12.79 15.93
CA LEU A 23 1.35 13.11 15.02
C LEU A 23 1.24 14.62 14.77
N ALA A 24 1.22 15.44 15.83
CA ALA A 24 1.18 16.90 15.72
C ALA A 24 2.37 17.46 14.91
N ARG A 25 3.57 16.91 15.11
CA ARG A 25 4.75 17.32 14.34
C ARG A 25 4.61 16.93 12.87
N VAL A 26 4.20 15.69 12.57
CA VAL A 26 4.02 15.21 11.20
C VAL A 26 2.94 15.99 10.49
N SER A 27 1.77 16.19 11.12
CA SER A 27 0.65 16.98 10.55
C SER A 27 1.08 18.40 10.21
N ARG A 28 1.89 19.04 11.08
CA ARG A 28 2.43 20.38 10.82
C ARG A 28 3.37 20.39 9.60
N GLU A 29 4.29 19.45 9.49
CA GLU A 29 5.22 19.38 8.34
C GLU A 29 4.48 19.01 7.05
N GLN A 30 3.49 18.13 7.13
CA GLN A 30 2.59 17.80 6.02
C GLN A 30 1.84 19.05 5.53
N GLY A 31 1.17 19.77 6.43
CA GLY A 31 0.46 21.00 6.10
C GLY A 31 1.39 22.07 5.51
N ARG A 32 2.63 22.19 6.02
CA ARG A 32 3.65 23.09 5.49
C ARG A 32 4.10 22.70 4.08
N LEU A 33 4.26 21.40 3.81
CA LEU A 33 4.59 20.88 2.48
C LEU A 33 3.46 21.15 1.51
N LEU A 34 2.23 20.78 1.84
CA LEU A 34 1.05 20.96 1.00
C LEU A 34 0.84 22.45 0.67
N GLY A 35 0.93 23.34 1.66
CA GLY A 35 0.82 24.80 1.42
C GLY A 35 1.92 25.34 0.51
N LYS A 36 3.15 24.80 0.56
CA LYS A 36 4.20 25.16 -0.41
C LYS A 36 3.87 24.68 -1.82
N MET A 37 3.31 23.46 -1.95
CA MET A 37 2.93 22.91 -3.26
C MET A 37 1.76 23.68 -3.88
N GLU A 38 0.80 24.12 -3.08
CA GLU A 38 -0.29 24.99 -3.54
C GLU A 38 0.22 26.32 -4.10
N GLY A 39 1.28 26.87 -3.54
CA GLY A 39 1.94 28.08 -4.02
C GLY A 39 2.72 27.92 -5.33
N LEU A 40 2.93 26.69 -5.81
CA LEU A 40 3.57 26.43 -7.09
C LEU A 40 2.58 26.63 -8.26
N GLY A 41 3.09 27.14 -9.40
CA GLY A 41 2.33 27.13 -10.64
C GLY A 41 1.99 25.70 -11.09
N PHE A 42 0.89 25.58 -11.83
CA PHE A 42 0.36 24.28 -12.28
C PHE A 42 1.41 23.34 -12.90
N PRO A 43 2.32 23.76 -13.80
CA PRO A 43 3.29 22.86 -14.40
C PRO A 43 4.26 22.26 -13.36
N LEU A 44 4.78 23.06 -12.43
CA LEU A 44 5.70 22.59 -11.40
C LEU A 44 5.03 21.66 -10.40
N ARG A 45 3.78 21.96 -10.05
CA ARG A 45 2.98 21.12 -9.15
C ARG A 45 2.66 19.76 -9.79
N SER A 46 2.30 19.74 -11.07
CA SER A 46 2.04 18.52 -11.82
C SER A 46 3.30 17.67 -11.98
N GLU A 47 4.44 18.30 -12.23
CA GLU A 47 5.73 17.61 -12.30
C GLU A 47 6.13 17.02 -10.95
N ALA A 48 5.98 17.75 -9.84
CA ALA A 48 6.26 17.24 -8.49
C ALA A 48 5.36 16.03 -8.14
N HIS A 49 4.08 16.10 -8.51
CA HIS A 49 3.15 14.98 -8.34
C HIS A 49 3.58 13.75 -9.15
N LEU A 50 3.90 13.91 -10.44
CA LEU A 50 4.37 12.83 -11.30
C LEU A 50 5.65 12.20 -10.76
N GLN A 51 6.60 13.01 -10.30
CA GLN A 51 7.86 12.52 -9.71
C GLN A 51 7.59 11.72 -8.44
N THR A 52 6.74 12.23 -7.55
CA THR A 52 6.40 11.55 -6.29
C THR A 52 5.72 10.21 -6.53
N LEU A 53 4.72 10.14 -7.41
CA LEU A 53 4.06 8.88 -7.75
C LEU A 53 5.02 7.88 -8.42
N THR A 54 5.92 8.37 -9.29
CA THR A 54 6.94 7.51 -9.91
C THR A 54 7.85 6.90 -8.84
N GLU A 55 8.34 7.71 -7.91
CA GLU A 55 9.17 7.24 -6.81
C GLU A 55 8.40 6.24 -5.93
N ASP A 56 7.16 6.53 -5.59
CA ASP A 56 6.35 5.65 -4.72
C ASP A 56 6.11 4.28 -5.33
N VAL A 57 5.71 4.20 -6.60
CA VAL A 57 5.51 2.95 -7.34
C VAL A 57 6.81 2.14 -7.41
N VAL A 58 7.92 2.78 -7.79
CA VAL A 58 9.23 2.12 -7.89
C VAL A 58 9.67 1.58 -6.53
N LYS A 59 9.60 2.42 -5.47
CA LYS A 59 10.06 2.03 -4.14
C LYS A 59 9.14 0.99 -3.49
N SER A 60 7.84 1.06 -3.72
CA SER A 60 6.90 0.03 -3.27
C SER A 60 7.25 -1.35 -3.85
N SER A 61 7.61 -1.40 -5.13
CA SER A 61 8.04 -2.66 -5.77
C SER A 61 9.43 -3.12 -5.30
N GLU A 62 10.37 -2.19 -5.08
CA GLU A 62 11.71 -2.51 -4.56
C GLU A 62 11.68 -3.11 -3.15
N ILE A 63 10.74 -2.72 -2.30
CA ILE A 63 10.54 -3.30 -0.96
C ILE A 63 10.28 -4.81 -1.08
N GLU A 64 9.50 -5.22 -2.07
CA GLU A 64 9.16 -6.62 -2.35
C GLU A 64 10.22 -7.33 -3.23
N GLY A 65 11.33 -6.67 -3.53
CA GLY A 65 12.42 -7.24 -4.32
C GLY A 65 12.24 -7.16 -5.84
N ALA A 66 11.14 -6.59 -6.34
CA ALA A 66 10.92 -6.35 -7.76
C ALA A 66 11.59 -5.03 -8.20
N LYS A 67 12.20 -5.03 -9.39
CA LYS A 67 12.82 -3.83 -9.96
C LYS A 67 12.03 -3.39 -11.18
N LEU A 68 11.31 -2.29 -11.05
CA LEU A 68 10.61 -1.66 -12.16
C LEU A 68 11.52 -0.61 -12.82
N ASP A 69 11.42 -0.48 -14.14
CA ASP A 69 12.07 0.59 -14.88
C ASP A 69 11.37 1.92 -14.61
N SER A 70 12.10 2.88 -14.02
CA SER A 70 11.57 4.18 -13.62
C SER A 70 11.05 5.01 -14.81
N ALA A 71 11.64 4.85 -16.00
CA ALA A 71 11.19 5.58 -17.19
C ALA A 71 9.86 5.01 -17.70
N GLN A 72 9.68 3.70 -17.66
CA GLN A 72 8.40 3.06 -17.96
C GLN A 72 7.31 3.48 -16.97
N VAL A 73 7.60 3.46 -15.66
CA VAL A 73 6.67 3.89 -14.61
C VAL A 73 6.25 5.34 -14.82
N ARG A 74 7.22 6.25 -14.99
CA ARG A 74 6.96 7.67 -15.24
C ARG A 74 6.10 7.89 -16.50
N SER A 75 6.44 7.22 -17.60
CA SER A 75 5.70 7.32 -18.86
C SER A 75 4.27 6.81 -18.74
N SER A 76 4.05 5.68 -18.03
CA SER A 76 2.72 5.13 -17.77
C SER A 76 1.86 6.08 -16.93
N ILE A 77 2.41 6.63 -15.83
CA ILE A 77 1.71 7.59 -14.98
C ILE A 77 1.37 8.85 -15.77
N ALA A 78 2.35 9.45 -16.46
CA ALA A 78 2.15 10.69 -17.21
C ALA A 78 1.04 10.56 -18.26
N ARG A 79 1.03 9.44 -19.02
CA ARG A 79 -0.03 9.15 -19.98
C ARG A 79 -1.41 9.10 -19.35
N ARG A 80 -1.55 8.44 -18.20
CA ARG A 80 -2.83 8.32 -17.47
C ARG A 80 -3.28 9.64 -16.84
N LEU A 81 -2.34 10.51 -16.50
CA LEU A 81 -2.61 11.87 -16.02
C LEU A 81 -2.83 12.90 -17.15
N GLY A 82 -2.72 12.50 -18.43
CA GLY A 82 -2.84 13.41 -19.57
C GLY A 82 -1.69 14.39 -19.71
N MET A 83 -0.50 14.07 -19.17
CA MET A 83 0.68 14.91 -19.22
C MET A 83 1.56 14.57 -20.43
N ASP A 84 2.03 15.59 -21.15
CA ASP A 84 3.05 15.43 -22.18
C ASP A 84 4.44 15.43 -21.53
N VAL A 85 5.14 14.32 -21.64
CA VAL A 85 6.50 14.16 -21.06
C VAL A 85 7.60 13.97 -22.11
N GLY A 86 7.27 14.25 -23.39
CA GLY A 86 8.29 14.25 -24.46
C GLY A 86 8.92 12.86 -24.67
N GLY A 87 8.21 11.97 -25.32
CA GLY A 87 8.64 10.60 -25.62
C GLY A 87 7.96 9.57 -24.74
N VAL A 88 7.21 8.67 -25.38
CA VAL A 88 6.48 7.59 -24.68
C VAL A 88 7.36 6.36 -24.64
N VAL A 89 7.69 5.91 -23.44
CA VAL A 89 8.31 4.60 -23.20
C VAL A 89 7.19 3.58 -22.99
N ALA A 90 7.17 2.51 -23.79
CA ALA A 90 6.20 1.44 -23.59
C ALA A 90 6.45 0.77 -22.25
N ALA A 91 5.40 0.59 -21.47
CA ALA A 91 5.47 -0.06 -20.16
C ALA A 91 5.09 -1.53 -20.25
N ASP A 92 5.78 -2.36 -19.50
CA ASP A 92 5.45 -3.76 -19.31
C ASP A 92 4.13 -3.91 -18.53
N ARG A 93 3.48 -5.06 -18.66
CA ARG A 93 2.21 -5.34 -17.98
C ARG A 93 2.33 -5.24 -16.45
N GLU A 94 3.47 -5.62 -15.91
CA GLU A 94 3.75 -5.51 -14.47
C GLU A 94 3.79 -4.04 -14.02
N VAL A 95 4.47 -3.18 -14.78
CA VAL A 95 4.49 -1.73 -14.54
C VAL A 95 3.08 -1.15 -14.64
N GLU A 96 2.35 -1.48 -15.70
CA GLU A 96 0.98 -0.98 -15.90
C GLU A 96 0.06 -1.34 -14.73
N GLY A 97 0.16 -2.58 -14.21
CA GLY A 97 -0.68 -3.03 -13.10
C GLY A 97 -0.40 -2.32 -11.78
N VAL A 98 0.88 -2.12 -11.43
CA VAL A 98 1.24 -1.38 -10.20
C VAL A 98 0.83 0.09 -10.30
N VAL A 99 1.03 0.71 -11.46
CA VAL A 99 0.62 2.09 -11.75
C VAL A 99 -0.90 2.23 -11.65
N GLU A 100 -1.65 1.29 -12.25
CA GLU A 100 -3.12 1.29 -12.20
C GLU A 100 -3.64 1.24 -10.76
N MET A 101 -3.15 0.32 -9.96
CA MET A 101 -3.51 0.20 -8.54
C MET A 101 -3.23 1.52 -7.78
N MET A 102 -2.04 2.09 -7.94
CA MET A 102 -1.65 3.31 -7.20
C MET A 102 -2.48 4.52 -7.62
N LEU A 103 -2.72 4.69 -8.92
CA LEU A 103 -3.55 5.78 -9.43
C LEU A 103 -5.02 5.61 -9.05
N ASP A 104 -5.53 4.39 -9.02
CA ASP A 104 -6.88 4.14 -8.52
C ASP A 104 -6.97 4.45 -7.02
N ALA A 105 -6.03 3.98 -6.21
CA ALA A 105 -6.02 4.23 -4.76
C ALA A 105 -6.00 5.73 -4.43
N THR A 106 -5.13 6.50 -5.10
CA THR A 106 -4.96 7.93 -4.81
C THR A 106 -5.93 8.82 -5.57
N GLY A 107 -6.27 8.49 -6.82
CA GLY A 107 -7.19 9.25 -7.67
C GLY A 107 -8.66 9.06 -7.27
N ASN A 108 -9.04 7.84 -6.93
CA ASN A 108 -10.38 7.45 -6.53
C ASN A 108 -10.51 7.27 -5.01
N TYR A 109 -9.74 8.04 -4.22
CA TYR A 109 -9.66 7.91 -2.77
C TYR A 109 -11.00 8.04 -2.05
N ALA A 110 -11.95 8.79 -2.61
CA ALA A 110 -13.28 9.01 -2.03
C ALA A 110 -14.23 7.81 -2.23
N GLN A 111 -13.93 6.93 -3.19
CA GLN A 111 -14.74 5.74 -3.43
C GLN A 111 -14.51 4.69 -2.33
N THR A 112 -15.53 3.88 -2.10
CA THR A 112 -15.45 2.77 -1.13
C THR A 112 -14.37 1.78 -1.54
N LEU A 113 -13.59 1.35 -0.57
CA LEU A 113 -12.74 0.17 -0.70
C LEU A 113 -13.57 -1.05 -0.33
N ASP A 114 -13.75 -1.95 -1.27
CA ASP A 114 -14.47 -3.22 -1.10
C ASP A 114 -13.65 -4.40 -1.62
N ALA A 115 -14.18 -5.61 -1.48
CA ALA A 115 -13.50 -6.83 -1.90
C ALA A 115 -13.26 -6.85 -3.42
N GLU A 116 -14.22 -6.39 -4.23
CA GLU A 116 -14.12 -6.35 -5.68
C GLU A 116 -12.98 -5.43 -6.13
N ARG A 117 -12.85 -4.27 -5.51
CA ARG A 117 -11.76 -3.34 -5.77
C ARG A 117 -10.40 -3.92 -5.39
N LEU A 118 -10.29 -4.60 -4.24
CA LEU A 118 -9.08 -5.32 -3.83
C LEU A 118 -8.72 -6.44 -4.81
N PHE A 119 -9.70 -7.20 -5.30
CA PHE A 119 -9.50 -8.22 -6.32
C PHE A 119 -9.03 -7.62 -7.64
N GLY A 120 -9.59 -6.47 -8.05
CA GLY A 120 -9.14 -5.72 -9.22
C GLY A 120 -7.67 -5.29 -9.11
N TRP A 121 -7.27 -4.72 -7.97
CA TRP A 121 -5.88 -4.36 -7.70
C TRP A 121 -4.95 -5.57 -7.73
N HIS A 122 -5.37 -6.67 -7.11
CA HIS A 122 -4.59 -7.90 -7.11
C HIS A 122 -4.44 -8.49 -8.52
N ALA A 123 -5.51 -8.48 -9.32
CA ALA A 123 -5.46 -8.93 -10.71
C ALA A 123 -4.56 -8.04 -11.58
N ALA A 124 -4.55 -6.72 -11.35
CA ALA A 124 -3.65 -5.80 -12.03
C ALA A 124 -2.18 -6.07 -11.67
N LEU A 125 -1.86 -6.39 -10.42
CA LEU A 125 -0.51 -6.75 -9.98
C LEU A 125 0.00 -8.06 -10.59
N PHE A 126 -0.90 -9.00 -10.87
CA PHE A 126 -0.55 -10.35 -11.35
C PHE A 126 -1.29 -10.74 -12.63
N PRO A 127 -1.11 -10.00 -13.74
CA PRO A 127 -1.89 -10.19 -14.96
C PRO A 127 -1.67 -11.55 -15.66
N THR A 128 -0.62 -12.28 -15.25
CA THR A 128 -0.31 -13.62 -15.75
C THR A 128 -0.81 -14.74 -14.86
N GLY A 129 -1.39 -14.42 -13.69
CA GLY A 129 -1.76 -15.40 -12.68
C GLY A 129 -0.57 -16.02 -11.97
N ARG A 130 0.59 -15.33 -11.98
CA ARG A 130 1.84 -15.84 -11.40
C ARG A 130 2.55 -14.75 -10.60
N SER A 131 3.19 -15.20 -9.53
CA SER A 131 4.23 -14.47 -8.81
C SER A 131 5.57 -15.14 -9.10
N GLY A 132 6.41 -14.50 -9.88
CA GLY A 132 7.59 -15.13 -10.46
C GLY A 132 7.23 -16.40 -11.23
N MET A 133 7.78 -17.55 -10.81
CA MET A 133 7.50 -18.85 -11.45
C MET A 133 6.28 -19.57 -10.86
N ARG A 134 5.83 -19.18 -9.65
CA ARG A 134 4.73 -19.83 -8.94
C ARG A 134 3.39 -19.34 -9.47
N LYS A 135 2.44 -20.26 -9.72
CA LYS A 135 1.04 -19.93 -9.99
C LYS A 135 0.39 -19.55 -8.65
N ILE A 136 -0.37 -18.47 -8.65
CA ILE A 136 -1.10 -17.97 -7.47
C ILE A 136 -2.58 -17.81 -7.78
N ILE A 137 -3.40 -17.77 -6.73
CA ILE A 137 -4.81 -17.39 -6.81
C ILE A 137 -4.86 -15.88 -7.06
N VAL A 138 -5.50 -15.46 -8.15
CA VAL A 138 -5.62 -14.06 -8.53
C VAL A 138 -7.07 -13.63 -8.57
N GLY A 139 -7.37 -12.48 -7.97
CA GLY A 139 -8.73 -11.94 -7.92
C GLY A 139 -9.66 -12.70 -6.98
N ASP A 140 -9.09 -13.38 -5.98
CA ASP A 140 -9.80 -14.05 -4.89
C ASP A 140 -8.88 -14.15 -3.66
N TRP A 141 -9.45 -14.48 -2.51
CA TRP A 141 -8.68 -14.71 -1.29
C TRP A 141 -7.83 -15.98 -1.41
N ARG A 142 -6.68 -15.97 -0.74
CA ARG A 142 -5.83 -17.17 -0.62
C ARG A 142 -6.57 -18.31 0.06
N ASP A 143 -6.13 -19.52 -0.21
CA ASP A 143 -6.50 -20.70 0.54
C ASP A 143 -5.30 -21.29 1.33
N ASP A 144 -5.52 -22.31 2.13
CA ASP A 144 -4.47 -22.99 2.89
C ASP A 144 -4.12 -24.39 2.33
N LYS A 145 -4.38 -24.64 1.03
CA LYS A 145 -4.14 -25.97 0.43
C LYS A 145 -2.67 -26.37 0.44
N GLU A 146 -1.78 -25.39 0.30
CA GLU A 146 -0.33 -25.59 0.38
C GLU A 146 0.23 -25.37 1.79
N GLY A 147 -0.62 -25.22 2.79
CA GLY A 147 -0.28 -24.93 4.19
C GLY A 147 -0.57 -23.48 4.60
N PRO A 148 -0.32 -23.15 5.87
CA PRO A 148 -0.61 -21.82 6.38
C PRO A 148 0.26 -20.75 5.71
N MET A 149 -0.33 -19.55 5.50
CA MET A 149 0.40 -18.42 4.97
C MET A 149 1.45 -17.92 5.97
N ARG A 150 2.71 -17.89 5.55
CA ARG A 150 3.85 -17.50 6.38
C ARG A 150 4.74 -16.48 5.70
N VAL A 151 5.18 -15.50 6.45
CA VAL A 151 6.28 -14.62 6.05
C VAL A 151 7.58 -15.26 6.54
N VAL A 152 8.41 -15.64 5.62
CA VAL A 152 9.65 -16.38 5.91
C VAL A 152 10.88 -15.67 5.33
N SER A 153 12.06 -15.93 5.92
CA SER A 153 13.35 -15.57 5.34
C SER A 153 14.31 -16.76 5.42
N GLY A 154 15.35 -16.75 4.60
CA GLY A 154 16.33 -17.83 4.54
C GLY A 154 16.25 -18.67 3.27
N ALA A 155 17.14 -19.66 3.16
CA ALA A 155 17.16 -20.58 2.02
C ALA A 155 16.05 -21.64 2.18
N ILE A 156 15.58 -22.15 1.04
CA ILE A 156 14.60 -23.25 0.99
C ILE A 156 15.07 -24.41 1.87
N GLY A 157 14.22 -24.87 2.78
CA GLY A 157 14.50 -25.94 3.75
C GLY A 157 15.26 -25.47 5.01
N LYS A 158 15.55 -24.18 5.15
CA LYS A 158 16.13 -23.54 6.34
C LYS A 158 15.44 -22.20 6.62
N GLU A 159 14.17 -22.13 6.32
CA GLU A 159 13.40 -20.92 6.48
C GLU A 159 13.20 -20.59 7.96
N ARG A 160 13.36 -19.30 8.27
CA ARG A 160 12.92 -18.72 9.54
C ARG A 160 11.54 -18.13 9.34
N VAL A 161 10.55 -18.61 10.07
CA VAL A 161 9.20 -18.03 10.09
C VAL A 161 9.23 -16.77 10.97
N HIS A 162 8.85 -15.64 10.41
CA HIS A 162 8.73 -14.36 11.11
C HIS A 162 7.28 -14.13 11.53
N TYR A 163 6.35 -14.50 10.66
CA TYR A 163 4.93 -14.29 10.88
C TYR A 163 4.12 -15.43 10.26
N GLU A 164 3.01 -15.80 10.91
CA GLU A 164 1.98 -16.68 10.38
C GLU A 164 0.64 -15.94 10.41
N ALA A 165 0.01 -15.81 9.25
CA ALA A 165 -1.24 -15.11 9.09
C ALA A 165 -2.44 -15.93 9.60
N PRO A 166 -3.61 -15.29 9.85
CA PRO A 166 -4.83 -16.02 10.21
C PRO A 166 -5.16 -17.11 9.18
N PRO A 167 -5.75 -18.26 9.59
CA PRO A 167 -6.16 -19.32 8.66
C PRO A 167 -7.08 -18.79 7.56
N ALA A 168 -6.94 -19.32 6.33
CA ALA A 168 -7.72 -18.88 5.16
C ALA A 168 -9.24 -18.91 5.38
N LYS A 169 -9.74 -19.87 6.16
CA LYS A 169 -11.17 -19.95 6.52
C LYS A 169 -11.72 -18.70 7.24
N ARG A 170 -10.83 -17.88 7.86
CA ARG A 170 -11.20 -16.62 8.52
C ARG A 170 -11.16 -15.42 7.60
N MET A 171 -10.61 -15.53 6.37
CA MET A 171 -10.38 -14.40 5.49
C MET A 171 -11.63 -13.58 5.17
N PRO A 172 -12.79 -14.18 4.80
CA PRO A 172 -13.98 -13.39 4.53
C PRO A 172 -14.37 -12.48 5.71
N ASP A 173 -14.41 -13.04 6.93
CA ASP A 173 -14.79 -12.30 8.13
C ASP A 173 -13.74 -11.25 8.53
N GLU A 174 -12.45 -11.58 8.42
CA GLU A 174 -11.37 -10.64 8.78
C GLU A 174 -11.32 -9.45 7.81
N VAL A 175 -11.49 -9.71 6.51
CA VAL A 175 -11.53 -8.65 5.50
C VAL A 175 -12.79 -7.81 5.62
N GLU A 176 -13.96 -8.42 5.88
CA GLU A 176 -15.21 -7.70 6.09
C GLU A 176 -15.09 -6.71 7.26
N LYS A 177 -14.53 -7.15 8.41
CA LYS A 177 -14.27 -6.28 9.57
C LYS A 177 -13.34 -5.14 9.23
N PHE A 178 -12.26 -5.43 8.51
CA PHE A 178 -11.29 -4.42 8.06
C PHE A 178 -11.96 -3.38 7.15
N LEU A 179 -12.69 -3.81 6.12
CA LEU A 179 -13.36 -2.93 5.17
C LEU A 179 -14.44 -2.07 5.84
N ALA A 180 -15.22 -2.66 6.76
CA ALA A 180 -16.21 -1.92 7.54
C ALA A 180 -15.56 -0.82 8.38
N TRP A 181 -14.45 -1.13 9.09
CA TRP A 181 -13.71 -0.13 9.85
C TRP A 181 -13.08 0.93 8.94
N PHE A 182 -12.45 0.54 7.83
CA PHE A 182 -11.80 1.48 6.91
C PHE A 182 -12.78 2.46 6.24
N SER A 183 -14.03 2.04 6.08
CA SER A 183 -15.12 2.88 5.56
C SER A 183 -15.62 3.90 6.57
N ALA A 184 -15.53 3.58 7.87
CA ALA A 184 -15.99 4.44 8.97
C ALA A 184 -15.04 4.32 10.19
N PRO A 185 -13.80 4.83 10.10
CA PRO A 185 -12.77 4.62 11.12
C PRO A 185 -12.99 5.44 12.41
N GLY A 186 -14.10 6.17 12.49
CA GLY A 186 -14.39 7.04 13.62
C GLY A 186 -13.55 8.33 13.61
N ASP A 187 -13.43 8.95 14.78
CA ASP A 187 -12.75 10.25 14.97
C ASP A 187 -11.26 10.05 15.34
N LEU A 188 -10.55 9.29 14.49
CA LEU A 188 -9.12 9.05 14.65
C LEU A 188 -8.29 10.04 13.83
N ASP A 189 -7.06 10.32 14.31
CA ASP A 189 -6.09 11.08 13.53
C ASP A 189 -5.85 10.41 12.16
N PRO A 190 -5.89 11.15 11.04
CA PRO A 190 -5.75 10.60 9.70
C PRO A 190 -4.44 9.83 9.46
N LEU A 191 -3.34 10.26 10.07
CA LEU A 191 -2.05 9.55 9.97
C LEU A 191 -2.11 8.21 10.70
N LEU A 192 -2.82 8.18 11.84
CA LEU A 192 -3.05 6.94 12.57
C LEU A 192 -3.95 5.99 11.79
N ILE A 193 -5.00 6.50 11.12
CA ILE A 193 -5.85 5.69 10.23
C ILE A 193 -5.00 5.03 9.14
N ALA A 194 -4.12 5.77 8.47
CA ALA A 194 -3.26 5.24 7.43
C ALA A 194 -2.31 4.15 7.98
N GLY A 195 -1.70 4.38 9.14
CA GLY A 195 -0.83 3.41 9.79
C GLY A 195 -1.56 2.14 10.25
N LEU A 196 -2.73 2.29 10.85
CA LEU A 196 -3.57 1.17 11.30
C LEU A 196 -4.10 0.36 10.11
N ALA A 197 -4.53 1.03 9.03
CA ALA A 197 -5.00 0.36 7.83
C ALA A 197 -3.89 -0.50 7.21
N HIS A 198 -2.67 0.06 7.13
CA HIS A 198 -1.50 -0.66 6.67
C HIS A 198 -1.22 -1.89 7.54
N LEU A 199 -1.06 -1.69 8.86
CA LEU A 199 -0.76 -2.77 9.82
C LEU A 199 -1.83 -3.85 9.81
N TRP A 200 -3.11 -3.48 9.83
CA TRP A 200 -4.21 -4.43 9.84
C TRP A 200 -4.23 -5.26 8.57
N PHE A 201 -4.09 -4.63 7.40
CA PHE A 201 -4.11 -5.36 6.12
C PHE A 201 -2.93 -6.33 5.99
N VAL A 202 -1.70 -5.92 6.35
CA VAL A 202 -0.55 -6.85 6.32
C VAL A 202 -0.67 -7.95 7.36
N THR A 203 -1.36 -7.71 8.48
CA THR A 203 -1.65 -8.74 9.49
C THR A 203 -2.63 -9.78 8.96
N ILE A 204 -3.72 -9.38 8.32
CA ILE A 204 -4.68 -10.34 7.71
C ILE A 204 -4.00 -11.14 6.59
N HIS A 205 -3.20 -10.49 5.77
CA HIS A 205 -2.46 -11.09 4.65
C HIS A 205 -3.37 -11.89 3.71
N PRO A 206 -4.39 -11.24 3.09
CA PRO A 206 -5.50 -11.96 2.46
C PRO A 206 -5.16 -12.62 1.11
N PHE A 207 -4.03 -12.29 0.50
CA PHE A 207 -3.58 -12.82 -0.79
C PHE A 207 -2.35 -13.70 -0.64
N GLU A 208 -2.07 -14.53 -1.66
CA GLU A 208 -0.85 -15.35 -1.68
C GLU A 208 0.42 -14.54 -1.93
N ASP A 209 0.29 -13.36 -2.55
CA ASP A 209 1.35 -12.37 -2.77
C ASP A 209 0.75 -10.98 -3.00
N GLY A 210 1.57 -9.92 -3.00
CA GLY A 210 1.14 -8.55 -3.27
C GLY A 210 0.55 -7.80 -2.07
N ASN A 211 0.42 -8.44 -0.90
CA ASN A 211 -0.18 -7.83 0.28
C ASN A 211 0.53 -6.54 0.72
N GLY A 212 1.86 -6.50 0.67
CA GLY A 212 2.63 -5.31 1.03
C GLY A 212 2.36 -4.14 0.07
N ARG A 213 2.33 -4.39 -1.24
CA ARG A 213 2.01 -3.36 -2.25
C ARG A 213 0.60 -2.80 -2.07
N ILE A 214 -0.37 -3.69 -1.88
CA ILE A 214 -1.78 -3.31 -1.64
C ILE A 214 -1.91 -2.55 -0.31
N ALA A 215 -1.28 -2.99 0.77
CA ALA A 215 -1.32 -2.31 2.06
C ALA A 215 -0.76 -0.87 1.98
N ARG A 216 0.33 -0.66 1.23
CA ARG A 216 0.86 0.68 0.99
C ARG A 216 -0.09 1.54 0.14
N ALA A 217 -0.71 0.97 -0.89
CA ALA A 217 -1.74 1.67 -1.66
C ALA A 217 -2.97 2.05 -0.80
N ILE A 218 -3.39 1.19 0.14
CA ILE A 218 -4.46 1.50 1.10
C ILE A 218 -4.05 2.65 2.03
N ALA A 219 -2.80 2.66 2.52
CA ALA A 219 -2.30 3.76 3.35
C ALA A 219 -2.26 5.08 2.56
N ASP A 220 -1.81 5.06 1.31
CA ASP A 220 -1.83 6.24 0.43
C ASP A 220 -3.25 6.70 0.10
N MET A 221 -4.20 5.78 -0.08
CA MET A 221 -5.62 6.09 -0.22
C MET A 221 -6.16 6.80 1.04
N ALA A 222 -5.82 6.31 2.24
CA ALA A 222 -6.23 6.94 3.50
C ALA A 222 -5.68 8.37 3.63
N LEU A 223 -4.41 8.58 3.29
CA LEU A 223 -3.79 9.90 3.29
C LEU A 223 -4.39 10.83 2.24
N ALA A 224 -4.63 10.35 1.00
CA ALA A 224 -5.28 11.15 -0.04
C ALA A 224 -6.71 11.56 0.37
N ARG A 225 -7.43 10.67 1.06
CA ARG A 225 -8.76 10.95 1.64
C ARG A 225 -8.69 12.04 2.72
N ALA A 226 -7.69 11.96 3.60
CA ALA A 226 -7.48 12.96 4.66
C ALA A 226 -7.11 14.33 4.11
N GLU A 227 -6.26 14.37 3.09
CA GLU A 227 -5.80 15.59 2.42
C GLU A 227 -6.83 16.13 1.40
N GLN A 228 -7.85 15.35 1.08
CA GLN A 228 -8.88 15.67 0.08
C GLN A 228 -8.28 16.05 -1.28
N THR A 229 -7.18 15.39 -1.66
CA THR A 229 -6.48 15.64 -2.91
C THR A 229 -5.98 14.34 -3.53
N GLN A 230 -6.05 14.29 -4.86
CA GLN A 230 -5.43 13.22 -5.65
C GLN A 230 -3.92 13.41 -5.80
N GLN A 231 -3.42 14.62 -5.56
CA GLN A 231 -2.03 14.94 -5.75
C GLN A 231 -1.19 14.52 -4.54
N ARG A 232 -0.14 13.76 -4.80
CA ARG A 232 0.81 13.29 -3.78
C ARG A 232 2.13 14.03 -3.94
N PHE A 233 2.71 14.47 -2.81
CA PHE A 233 3.95 15.24 -2.78
C PHE A 233 4.98 14.66 -1.81
N TYR A 234 4.72 13.49 -1.28
CA TYR A 234 5.65 12.68 -0.48
C TYR A 234 5.33 11.19 -0.67
N SER A 235 6.33 10.33 -0.50
CA SER A 235 6.21 8.88 -0.68
C SER A 235 6.47 8.15 0.61
N LEU A 236 5.49 7.38 1.08
CA LEU A 236 5.64 6.45 2.20
C LEU A 236 6.59 5.32 1.83
N SER A 237 6.44 4.77 0.62
CA SER A 237 7.26 3.66 0.14
C SER A 237 8.73 4.03 0.05
N ALA A 238 9.07 5.29 -0.33
CA ALA A 238 10.45 5.76 -0.35
C ALA A 238 11.07 5.77 1.06
N GLN A 239 10.32 6.19 2.08
CA GLN A 239 10.80 6.19 3.46
C GLN A 239 10.89 4.76 4.02
N ILE A 240 9.87 3.93 3.84
CA ILE A 240 9.89 2.52 4.22
C ILE A 240 11.09 1.81 3.58
N ARG A 241 11.41 2.10 2.30
CA ARG A 241 12.57 1.50 1.62
C ARG A 241 13.89 1.91 2.25
N ARG A 242 14.02 3.16 2.74
CA ARG A 242 15.22 3.65 3.45
C ARG A 242 15.39 2.99 4.83
N GLU A 243 14.29 2.77 5.53
CA GLU A 243 14.22 2.23 6.90
C GLU A 243 13.72 0.78 6.90
N ARG A 244 14.04 0.01 5.84
CA ARG A 244 13.46 -1.30 5.59
C ARG A 244 13.62 -2.28 6.75
N ASP A 245 14.77 -2.31 7.37
CA ASP A 245 15.06 -3.24 8.46
C ASP A 245 14.27 -2.89 9.74
N GLU A 246 14.13 -1.59 10.02
CA GLU A 246 13.30 -1.10 11.12
C GLU A 246 11.81 -1.39 10.86
N TYR A 247 11.36 -1.15 9.63
CA TYR A 247 10.00 -1.45 9.20
C TYR A 247 9.63 -2.92 9.42
N TYR A 248 10.49 -3.87 9.00
CA TYR A 248 10.23 -5.29 9.23
C TYR A 248 10.40 -5.73 10.69
N THR A 249 11.03 -4.93 11.52
CA THR A 249 11.15 -5.21 12.96
C THR A 249 9.85 -4.87 13.70
N VAL A 250 9.07 -3.92 13.18
CA VAL A 250 7.81 -3.48 13.83
C VAL A 250 6.56 -4.16 13.24
N LEU A 251 6.69 -4.85 12.11
CA LEU A 251 5.66 -5.72 11.54
C LEU A 251 5.74 -7.13 12.10
#